data_dc77980a44da12be158718345c7fb592
#
_entry.id   dc77980a44da12be158718345c7fb592
#
_cell.length_a   1.000
_cell.length_b   1.000
_cell.length_c   1.000
_cell.angle_alpha   90.00
_cell.angle_beta   90.00
_cell.angle_gamma   90.00
#
_symmetry.space_group_name_H-M   'P 1'
#
loop_
_entity.id
_entity.type
_entity.pdbx_description
1 polymer ?
#
loop_
_entity_poly.entity_id
_entity_poly.type
_entity_poly.pdbx_seq_one_letter_code
_entity_poly.pdbx_strand_id
1 'polypeptide(L)'
;DALSLINTLLGMRIDIEKRKPILSNVMGGLSGPAVFPVAVRMVYQVRKAVSVPILGMGGIRTGRDIVEMMLAGADAVAMGTVMFNDPTAPVKALAELNEWLDAHGVKSVTELSGAVEVG
;
A
#
# COMPACT_ATOMS: atom_id res chain seq x y z
N ASP A 1 -0.20 -11.79 -17.39
CA ASP A 1 -1.18 -11.09 -16.58
C ASP A 1 -0.60 -10.78 -15.20
N ALA A 2 -1.33 -10.02 -14.39
CA ALA A 2 -0.88 -9.55 -13.10
C ALA A 2 -2.05 -9.44 -12.12
N LEU A 3 -1.75 -9.28 -10.83
CA LEU A 3 -2.74 -9.03 -9.80
C LEU A 3 -2.48 -7.65 -9.20
N SER A 4 -3.55 -6.94 -8.84
CA SER A 4 -3.45 -5.71 -8.06
C SER A 4 -4.23 -5.88 -6.76
N LEU A 5 -3.62 -5.49 -5.65
CA LEU A 5 -4.23 -5.54 -4.32
C LEU A 5 -3.60 -4.51 -3.38
N ILE A 6 -4.37 -3.93 -2.47
CA ILE A 6 -5.71 -4.35 -2.09
C ILE A 6 -6.75 -3.31 -2.51
N ASN A 7 -8.03 -3.71 -2.53
CA ASN A 7 -9.14 -2.76 -2.59
C ASN A 7 -9.35 -2.16 -1.20
N THR A 8 -10.14 -1.08 -1.13
CA THR A 8 -10.54 -0.50 0.16
C THR A 8 -11.23 -1.55 1.03
N LEU A 9 -11.05 -1.43 2.33
CA LEU A 9 -11.69 -2.33 3.30
C LEU A 9 -13.08 -1.81 3.66
N LEU A 10 -14.01 -2.71 3.89
CA LEU A 10 -15.38 -2.32 4.23
C LEU A 10 -15.44 -1.69 5.62
N GLY A 11 -16.01 -0.50 5.70
CA GLY A 11 -16.18 0.24 6.94
C GLY A 11 -17.53 0.94 7.03
N MET A 12 -17.83 1.52 8.18
CA MET A 12 -19.06 2.25 8.42
C MET A 12 -18.82 3.35 9.45
N ARG A 13 -19.53 4.48 9.31
CA ARG A 13 -19.57 5.52 10.31
C ARG A 13 -21.03 5.93 10.56
N ILE A 14 -21.32 6.27 11.80
CA ILE A 14 -22.67 6.66 12.25
C ILE A 14 -22.61 8.09 12.80
N ASP A 15 -23.55 8.92 12.36
CA ASP A 15 -23.83 10.23 12.95
C ASP A 15 -24.64 9.97 14.24
N ILE A 16 -24.00 10.19 15.38
CA ILE A 16 -24.60 9.84 16.68
C ILE A 16 -25.77 10.75 17.06
N GLU A 17 -25.79 11.98 16.56
CA GLU A 17 -26.87 12.92 16.83
C GLU A 17 -28.12 12.56 16.04
N LYS A 18 -27.94 12.24 14.76
CA LYS A 18 -29.05 11.86 13.88
C LYS A 18 -29.41 10.38 13.96
N ARG A 19 -28.54 9.57 14.57
CA ARG A 19 -28.65 8.11 14.66
C ARG A 19 -28.82 7.45 13.29
N LYS A 20 -28.05 7.96 12.29
CA LYS A 20 -28.10 7.51 10.89
C LYS A 20 -26.68 7.26 10.36
N PRO A 21 -26.55 6.40 9.37
CA PRO A 21 -25.24 6.27 8.68
C PRO A 21 -24.82 7.61 8.08
N ILE A 22 -23.52 7.92 8.16
CA ILE A 22 -22.95 9.10 7.51
C ILE A 22 -22.99 8.96 6.00
N LEU A 23 -22.70 7.73 5.52
CA LEU A 23 -22.71 7.44 4.10
C LEU A 23 -24.09 7.01 3.64
N SER A 24 -24.53 7.52 2.49
CA SER A 24 -25.84 7.17 1.90
C SER A 24 -25.98 5.67 1.62
N ASN A 25 -24.86 5.01 1.28
CA ASN A 25 -24.83 3.56 1.04
C ASN A 25 -24.62 2.74 2.31
N VAL A 26 -24.77 3.35 3.48
CA VAL A 26 -24.58 2.73 4.80
C VAL A 26 -23.14 2.39 5.11
N MET A 27 -22.51 1.57 4.27
CA MET A 27 -21.11 1.15 4.37
C MET A 27 -20.30 1.69 3.20
N GLY A 28 -19.00 1.82 3.39
CA GLY A 28 -18.10 2.32 2.36
C GLY A 28 -16.68 1.83 2.56
N GLY A 29 -15.82 2.18 1.62
CA GLY A 29 -14.43 1.75 1.64
C GLY A 29 -13.58 2.56 2.61
N LEU A 30 -12.85 1.86 3.46
CA LEU A 30 -11.80 2.45 4.28
C LEU A 30 -10.49 2.40 3.50
N SER A 31 -9.83 3.56 3.38
CA SER A 31 -8.52 3.70 2.74
C SER A 31 -7.60 4.54 3.63
N GLY A 32 -6.36 4.76 3.18
CA GLY A 32 -5.40 5.57 3.91
C GLY A 32 -4.45 4.75 4.78
N PRO A 33 -3.63 5.42 5.61
CA PRO A 33 -2.54 4.75 6.34
C PRO A 33 -2.99 3.61 7.25
N ALA A 34 -4.21 3.67 7.75
CA ALA A 34 -4.74 2.64 8.65
C ALA A 34 -4.81 1.25 8.02
N VAL A 35 -4.97 1.17 6.69
CA VAL A 35 -5.05 -0.12 6.00
C VAL A 35 -3.67 -0.65 5.55
N PHE A 36 -2.61 0.14 5.66
CA PHE A 36 -1.30 -0.24 5.16
C PHE A 36 -0.79 -1.58 5.72
N PRO A 37 -0.80 -1.84 7.03
CA PRO A 37 -0.35 -3.13 7.55
C PRO A 37 -1.17 -4.32 7.04
N VAL A 38 -2.46 -4.11 6.80
CA VAL A 38 -3.33 -5.14 6.21
C VAL A 38 -2.95 -5.40 4.77
N ALA A 39 -2.69 -4.34 3.99
CA ALA A 39 -2.25 -4.45 2.60
C ALA A 39 -0.92 -5.19 2.48
N VAL A 40 0.05 -4.86 3.34
CA VAL A 40 1.35 -5.54 3.37
C VAL A 40 1.19 -7.04 3.63
N ARG A 41 0.39 -7.41 4.63
CA ARG A 41 0.12 -8.81 4.93
C ARG A 41 -0.55 -9.53 3.78
N MET A 42 -1.53 -8.91 3.14
CA MET A 42 -2.25 -9.55 2.02
C MET A 42 -1.33 -9.73 0.82
N VAL A 43 -0.50 -8.76 0.49
CA VAL A 43 0.50 -8.87 -0.59
C VAL A 43 1.48 -10.02 -0.28
N TYR A 44 1.96 -10.09 0.95
CA TYR A 44 2.85 -11.18 1.39
C TYR A 44 2.21 -12.55 1.19
N GLN A 45 0.96 -12.71 1.60
CA GLN A 45 0.25 -13.99 1.47
C GLN A 45 0.00 -14.36 0.00
N VAL A 46 -0.39 -13.41 -0.82
CA VAL A 46 -0.63 -13.62 -2.25
C VAL A 46 0.68 -13.95 -2.97
N ARG A 47 1.77 -13.26 -2.62
CA ARG A 47 3.08 -13.55 -3.22
C ARG A 47 3.50 -15.00 -3.01
N LYS A 48 3.18 -15.57 -1.86
CA LYS A 48 3.47 -16.99 -1.59
C LYS A 48 2.63 -17.96 -2.40
N ALA A 49 1.48 -17.52 -2.85
CA ALA A 49 0.53 -18.38 -3.57
C ALA A 49 0.68 -18.31 -5.10
N VAL A 50 1.24 -17.23 -5.63
CA VAL A 50 1.30 -17.01 -7.08
C VAL A 50 2.64 -16.47 -7.50
N SER A 51 2.98 -16.63 -8.80
CA SER A 51 4.22 -16.13 -9.37
C SER A 51 4.02 -14.93 -10.32
N VAL A 52 2.79 -14.55 -10.60
CA VAL A 52 2.49 -13.40 -11.47
C VAL A 52 2.90 -12.09 -10.81
N PRO A 53 3.16 -11.02 -11.59
CA PRO A 53 3.46 -9.72 -11.03
C PRO A 53 2.34 -9.19 -10.15
N ILE A 54 2.70 -8.47 -9.08
CA ILE A 54 1.76 -7.88 -8.13
C ILE A 54 1.96 -6.37 -8.07
N LEU A 55 0.86 -5.63 -8.30
CA LEU A 55 0.80 -4.20 -8.02
C LEU A 55 0.21 -4.02 -6.62
N GLY A 56 1.05 -3.58 -5.68
CA GLY A 56 0.64 -3.38 -4.28
C GLY A 56 0.10 -1.97 -4.05
N MET A 57 -1.01 -1.87 -3.34
CA MET A 57 -1.62 -0.59 -2.99
C MET A 57 -2.38 -0.69 -1.67
N GLY A 58 -2.53 0.43 -1.00
CA GLY A 58 -3.26 0.53 0.27
C GLY A 58 -2.44 1.25 1.33
N GLY A 59 -2.71 2.53 1.53
CA GLY A 59 -2.11 3.31 2.61
C GLY A 59 -0.65 3.72 2.44
N ILE A 60 -0.08 3.58 1.25
CA ILE A 60 1.30 3.96 0.96
C ILE A 60 1.40 5.48 0.95
N ARG A 61 2.37 6.05 1.69
CA ARG A 61 2.60 7.49 1.81
C ARG A 61 4.04 7.91 1.51
N THR A 62 5.01 7.06 1.80
CA THR A 62 6.43 7.41 1.81
C THR A 62 7.26 6.40 1.02
N GLY A 63 8.53 6.77 0.75
CA GLY A 63 9.48 5.83 0.14
C GLY A 63 9.72 4.59 0.98
N ARG A 64 9.71 4.72 2.31
CA ARG A 64 9.85 3.56 3.21
C ARG A 64 8.66 2.61 3.08
N ASP A 65 7.46 3.14 2.93
CA ASP A 65 6.27 2.32 2.70
C ASP A 65 6.39 1.54 1.38
N ILE A 66 6.95 2.18 0.34
CA ILE A 66 7.21 1.50 -0.94
C ILE A 66 8.14 0.32 -0.74
N VAL A 67 9.26 0.53 -0.04
CA VAL A 67 10.22 -0.54 0.25
C VAL A 67 9.55 -1.69 0.99
N GLU A 68 8.77 -1.37 2.03
CA GLU A 68 8.06 -2.38 2.83
C GLU A 68 7.10 -3.21 1.97
N MET A 69 6.32 -2.55 1.12
CA MET A 69 5.37 -3.22 0.23
C MET A 69 6.08 -4.13 -0.78
N MET A 70 7.21 -3.67 -1.33
CA MET A 70 8.00 -4.48 -2.26
C MET A 70 8.65 -5.66 -1.55
N LEU A 71 9.20 -5.48 -0.36
CA LEU A 71 9.74 -6.58 0.44
C LEU A 71 8.70 -7.67 0.70
N ALA A 72 7.45 -7.29 0.90
CA ALA A 72 6.34 -8.23 1.08
C ALA A 72 6.05 -9.03 -0.21
N GLY A 73 6.32 -8.47 -1.38
CA GLY A 73 6.13 -9.21 -2.63
C GLY A 73 5.57 -8.41 -3.80
N ALA A 74 5.35 -7.11 -3.64
CA ALA A 74 4.91 -6.28 -4.76
C ALA A 74 6.05 -6.05 -5.75
N ASP A 75 5.71 -6.02 -7.02
CA ASP A 75 6.64 -5.68 -8.12
C ASP A 75 6.54 -4.20 -8.49
N ALA A 76 5.40 -3.59 -8.20
CA ALA A 76 5.16 -2.17 -8.35
C ALA A 76 4.16 -1.73 -7.28
N VAL A 77 4.05 -0.43 -7.06
CA VAL A 77 3.12 0.11 -6.07
C VAL A 77 2.28 1.23 -6.66
N ALA A 78 1.10 1.47 -6.07
CA ALA A 78 0.23 2.57 -6.40
C ALA A 78 -0.12 3.36 -5.14
N MET A 79 -0.25 4.66 -5.28
CA MET A 79 -0.61 5.59 -4.21
C MET A 79 -1.93 6.26 -4.55
N GLY A 80 -2.81 6.38 -3.57
CA GLY A 80 -4.14 6.96 -3.78
C GLY A 80 -4.48 8.02 -2.74
N THR A 81 -4.99 7.62 -1.60
CA THR A 81 -5.54 8.51 -0.57
C THR A 81 -4.58 9.62 -0.13
N VAL A 82 -3.28 9.32 -0.03
CA VAL A 82 -2.27 10.32 0.37
C VAL A 82 -2.26 11.54 -0.56
N MET A 83 -2.63 11.37 -1.83
CA MET A 83 -2.63 12.45 -2.81
C MET A 83 -3.71 13.50 -2.54
N PHE A 84 -4.75 13.16 -1.78
CA PHE A 84 -5.75 14.14 -1.34
C PHE A 84 -5.17 15.09 -0.29
N ASN A 85 -4.21 14.63 0.50
CA ASN A 85 -3.52 15.46 1.49
C ASN A 85 -2.31 16.18 0.88
N ASP A 86 -1.58 15.49 0.01
CA ASP A 86 -0.38 16.00 -0.67
C ASP A 86 -0.29 15.44 -2.08
N PRO A 87 -0.72 16.21 -3.10
CA PRO A 87 -0.64 15.76 -4.49
C PRO A 87 0.78 15.46 -4.98
N THR A 88 1.81 15.97 -4.28
CA THR A 88 3.21 15.73 -4.62
C THR A 88 3.79 14.51 -3.92
N ALA A 89 3.00 13.80 -3.12
CA ALA A 89 3.48 12.64 -2.37
C ALA A 89 4.19 11.59 -3.22
N PRO A 90 3.73 11.22 -4.43
CA PRO A 90 4.44 10.25 -5.25
C PRO A 90 5.85 10.69 -5.64
N VAL A 91 6.04 11.98 -5.95
CA VAL A 91 7.36 12.53 -6.30
C VAL A 91 8.29 12.50 -5.09
N LYS A 92 7.78 12.89 -3.92
CA LYS A 92 8.54 12.83 -2.67
C LYS A 92 8.90 11.41 -2.31
N ALA A 93 7.95 10.50 -2.42
CA ALA A 93 8.17 9.08 -2.12
C ALA A 93 9.21 8.46 -3.06
N LEU A 94 9.21 8.83 -4.34
CA LEU A 94 10.21 8.37 -5.29
C LEU A 94 11.62 8.85 -4.90
N ALA A 95 11.75 10.11 -4.49
CA ALA A 95 13.02 10.65 -4.02
C ALA A 95 13.50 9.90 -2.76
N GLU A 96 12.61 9.69 -1.80
CA GLU A 96 12.90 8.93 -0.58
C GLU A 96 13.30 7.49 -0.89
N LEU A 97 12.65 6.86 -1.85
CA LEU A 97 12.98 5.51 -2.30
C LEU A 97 14.40 5.46 -2.85
N ASN A 98 14.75 6.41 -3.72
CA ASN A 98 16.09 6.47 -4.31
C ASN A 98 17.16 6.68 -3.23
N GLU A 99 16.91 7.55 -2.26
CA GLU A 99 17.81 7.76 -1.12
C GLU A 99 18.00 6.47 -0.30
N TRP A 100 16.91 5.74 -0.07
CA TRP A 100 16.97 4.50 0.67
C TRP A 100 17.78 3.43 -0.08
N LEU A 101 17.54 3.31 -1.39
CA LEU A 101 18.29 2.36 -2.24
C LEU A 101 19.79 2.67 -2.21
N ASP A 102 20.17 3.94 -2.36
CA ASP A 102 21.56 4.36 -2.33
C ASP A 102 22.21 4.07 -0.97
N ALA A 103 21.51 4.39 0.10
CA ALA A 103 22.01 4.18 1.46
C ALA A 103 22.22 2.70 1.81
N HIS A 104 21.48 1.81 1.16
CA HIS A 104 21.54 0.37 1.42
C HIS A 104 22.27 -0.41 0.31
N GLY A 105 22.86 0.27 -0.66
CA GLY A 105 23.62 -0.37 -1.73
C GLY A 105 22.78 -1.24 -2.68
N VAL A 106 21.49 -0.96 -2.76
CA VAL A 106 20.56 -1.68 -3.65
C VAL A 106 20.58 -1.01 -5.03
N LYS A 107 20.94 -1.76 -6.07
CA LYS A 107 21.09 -1.20 -7.42
C LYS A 107 19.78 -1.10 -8.18
N SER A 108 18.82 -1.98 -7.89
CA SER A 108 17.53 -2.02 -8.57
C SER A 108 16.42 -2.41 -7.60
N VAL A 109 15.26 -1.77 -7.71
CA VAL A 109 14.09 -2.10 -6.90
C VAL A 109 13.64 -3.54 -7.09
N THR A 110 13.98 -4.16 -8.22
CA THR A 110 13.64 -5.57 -8.47
C THR A 110 14.29 -6.52 -7.47
N GLU A 111 15.38 -6.10 -6.83
CA GLU A 111 16.04 -6.89 -5.79
C GLU A 111 15.21 -6.97 -4.51
N LEU A 112 14.27 -6.04 -4.32
CA LEU A 112 13.45 -5.95 -3.11
C LEU A 112 12.22 -6.86 -3.17
N SER A 113 11.69 -7.14 -4.36
CA SER A 113 10.41 -7.83 -4.49
C SER A 113 10.45 -9.21 -3.85
N GLY A 114 9.66 -9.37 -2.77
CA GLY A 114 9.58 -10.63 -2.05
C GLY A 114 10.80 -10.97 -1.20
N ALA A 115 11.71 -10.02 -0.98
CA ALA A 115 12.96 -10.26 -0.29
C ALA A 115 12.87 -10.20 1.24
N VAL A 116 11.68 -10.11 1.80
CA VAL A 116 11.52 -10.11 3.26
C VAL A 116 12.03 -11.43 3.85
N GLU A 117 12.84 -11.32 4.89
CA GLU A 117 13.37 -12.48 5.59
C GLU A 117 12.43 -12.86 6.75
N VAL A 118 12.02 -14.12 6.77
CA VAL A 118 11.09 -14.64 7.77
C VAL A 118 11.77 -15.77 8.55
N GLY A 119 11.98 -15.51 9.80
CA GLY A 119 12.50 -16.50 10.71
C GLY A 119 13.95 -16.74 10.72
#